data_16725399a3bec152c4d387c55837ac95
#
_entry.id   16725399a3bec152c4d387c55837ac95
#
_cell.length_a   1.000
_cell.length_b   1.000
_cell.length_c   1.000
_cell.angle_alpha   90.00
_cell.angle_beta   90.00
_cell.angle_gamma   90.00
#
_symmetry.space_group_name_H-M   'P 1'
#
loop_
_entity.id
_entity.type
_entity.pdbx_description
1 polymer ?
#
loop_
_entity_poly.entity_id
_entity_poly.type
_entity_poly.pdbx_seq_one_letter_code
_entity_poly.pdbx_strand_id
1 'polypeptide(L)'
;MASIDRHSAIPLYYQLKVWFRQQIESGALRPGDQLPTEAELCDELGISRAPVRQAMAELARDGLIYRRAGAGSFVAPAAAAALIQRTTLRVQAHYDVRWMDSLEQATQRWNAQHPEHEVDLDVRMCTRSEFHQVLQRAAIRGEAPDLAAMDYVWLTHYATQGYITPLDELDARWVAQTAQDLEPPVLRNNTVEGRLYGIPIQADITGLWYRKDWFEGEGLKPPETWDAWLSVFDHFAEPEVMARYGHHYSLILPMTATTGETTTNLLIPFIWMVGADVLNAQGNLALDTHFSELCDMLRFLQTITLDRRDHMPKDVHRSNWWHLARYFAQGDVPMTLGGSYEWPRIREESNWNDETDAAAHLGFMLLPRPSRSVQPVGSLGGTSWAIFQQSEHRDLALELLKLIATRDASRQFCEENLQVSPYVSVNQRFMRAEHPWLQDLVPLLAYVRNRPMHPNYVRISGFIQDMFERVLWEGADPEAAVRKAVQALTVVMAEPY
;
A
#
# COMPACT_ATOMS: atom_id res chain seq x y z
N MET A 1 -0.33 23.84 22.61
CA MET A 1 0.41 22.60 22.87
C MET A 1 0.20 21.67 21.69
N ALA A 2 1.25 20.97 21.22
CA ALA A 2 1.12 19.97 20.17
C ALA A 2 0.18 18.85 20.64
N SER A 3 -0.90 18.61 19.93
CA SER A 3 -1.74 17.44 20.15
C SER A 3 -1.12 16.28 19.37
N ILE A 4 -0.23 15.52 20.00
CA ILE A 4 0.37 14.32 19.43
C ILE A 4 -0.50 13.14 19.78
N ASP A 5 -1.04 12.48 18.76
CA ASP A 5 -1.81 11.25 18.90
C ASP A 5 -0.89 10.03 18.75
N ARG A 6 -0.63 9.35 19.88
CA ARG A 6 0.21 8.14 19.94
C ARG A 6 -0.44 6.89 19.33
N HIS A 7 -1.75 6.93 19.15
CA HIS A 7 -2.53 5.84 18.55
C HIS A 7 -2.76 6.08 17.05
N SER A 8 -2.30 7.23 16.54
CA SER A 8 -2.34 7.54 15.12
C SER A 8 -1.34 6.67 14.35
N ALA A 9 -1.71 6.32 13.11
CA ALA A 9 -0.79 5.70 12.17
C ALA A 9 0.31 6.65 11.66
N ILE A 10 0.19 7.96 11.97
CA ILE A 10 1.19 8.97 11.58
C ILE A 10 2.35 8.89 12.56
N PRO A 11 3.61 8.69 12.11
CA PRO A 11 4.77 8.67 12.97
C PRO A 11 4.88 9.92 13.84
N LEU A 12 5.27 9.74 15.09
CA LEU A 12 5.33 10.84 16.08
C LEU A 12 6.26 11.97 15.63
N TYR A 13 7.39 11.64 14.97
CA TYR A 13 8.32 12.64 14.45
C TYR A 13 7.66 13.52 13.39
N TYR A 14 6.84 12.91 12.52
CA TYR A 14 6.18 13.63 11.44
C TYR A 14 5.07 14.54 11.99
N GLN A 15 4.28 14.07 12.96
CA GLN A 15 3.29 14.91 13.64
C GLN A 15 3.94 16.12 14.29
N LEU A 16 5.08 15.93 14.95
CA LEU A 16 5.85 16.99 15.59
C LEU A 16 6.44 17.97 14.57
N LYS A 17 6.99 17.46 13.46
CA LYS A 17 7.50 18.27 12.34
C LYS A 17 6.41 19.17 11.77
N VAL A 18 5.24 18.59 11.46
CA VAL A 18 4.09 19.34 10.90
C VAL A 18 3.60 20.40 11.89
N TRP A 19 3.51 20.07 13.16
CA TRP A 19 3.10 21.03 14.17
C TRP A 19 4.05 22.23 14.25
N PHE A 20 5.37 22.02 14.32
CA PHE A 20 6.34 23.11 14.34
C PHE A 20 6.28 23.95 13.06
N ARG A 21 6.15 23.32 11.89
CA ARG A 21 5.97 24.04 10.62
C ARG A 21 4.75 24.96 10.69
N GLN A 22 3.60 24.48 11.13
CA GLN A 22 2.39 25.30 11.29
C GLN A 22 2.57 26.45 12.28
N GLN A 23 3.31 26.26 13.39
CA GLN A 23 3.59 27.34 14.33
C GLN A 23 4.48 28.43 13.70
N ILE A 24 5.44 28.06 12.86
CA ILE A 24 6.33 28.98 12.14
C ILE A 24 5.54 29.71 11.04
N GLU A 25 4.76 29.00 10.24
CA GLU A 25 3.96 29.56 9.15
C GLU A 25 2.85 30.50 9.65
N SER A 26 2.20 30.18 10.76
CA SER A 26 1.20 31.06 11.39
C SER A 26 1.80 32.27 12.09
N GLY A 27 3.13 32.34 12.23
CA GLY A 27 3.84 33.40 12.96
C GLY A 27 3.74 33.27 14.48
N ALA A 28 3.22 32.17 15.01
CA ALA A 28 3.20 31.88 16.44
C ALA A 28 4.64 31.66 16.98
N LEU A 29 5.51 31.06 16.14
CA LEU A 29 6.95 31.02 16.31
C LEU A 29 7.59 31.97 15.29
N ARG A 30 8.30 32.97 15.75
CA ARG A 30 8.90 34.01 14.90
C ARG A 30 10.37 33.72 14.60
N PRO A 31 10.92 34.24 13.50
CA PRO A 31 12.34 34.15 13.22
C PRO A 31 13.19 34.61 14.39
N GLY A 32 14.14 33.76 14.82
CA GLY A 32 14.98 34.01 15.98
C GLY A 32 14.44 33.50 17.33
N ASP A 33 13.18 33.04 17.38
CA ASP A 33 12.63 32.44 18.59
C ASP A 33 13.35 31.14 18.91
N GLN A 34 13.64 30.91 20.18
CA GLN A 34 14.24 29.67 20.65
C GLN A 34 13.18 28.60 20.80
N LEU A 35 13.47 27.43 20.23
CA LEU A 35 12.63 26.24 20.35
C LEU A 35 12.91 25.50 21.67
N PRO A 36 11.92 24.81 22.23
CA PRO A 36 12.16 23.91 23.36
C PRO A 36 13.26 22.89 23.03
N THR A 37 14.01 22.50 24.03
CA THR A 37 15.05 21.49 23.91
C THR A 37 14.44 20.11 23.63
N GLU A 38 15.24 19.20 23.07
CA GLU A 38 14.81 17.81 22.86
C GLU A 38 14.32 17.15 24.16
N ALA A 39 14.90 17.51 25.31
CA ALA A 39 14.51 17.00 26.62
C ALA A 39 13.13 17.57 27.07
N GLU A 40 12.95 18.85 26.95
CA GLU A 40 11.67 19.52 27.28
C GLU A 40 10.53 18.99 26.41
N LEU A 41 10.78 18.78 25.10
CA LEU A 41 9.79 18.18 24.19
C LEU A 41 9.46 16.72 24.56
N CYS A 42 10.44 15.93 24.97
CA CYS A 42 10.20 14.58 25.45
C CYS A 42 9.33 14.55 26.70
N ASP A 43 9.62 15.44 27.67
CA ASP A 43 8.91 15.52 28.94
C ASP A 43 7.49 16.07 28.75
N GLU A 44 7.32 17.11 27.94
CA GLU A 44 6.03 17.74 27.68
C GLU A 44 5.07 16.85 26.88
N LEU A 45 5.61 16.19 25.84
CA LEU A 45 4.82 15.32 24.94
C LEU A 45 4.78 13.87 25.41
N GLY A 46 5.63 13.52 26.38
CA GLY A 46 5.76 12.17 26.95
C GLY A 46 6.21 11.12 25.91
N ILE A 47 7.00 11.49 24.93
CA ILE A 47 7.52 10.61 23.86
C ILE A 47 9.03 10.38 24.03
N SER A 48 9.56 9.35 23.38
CA SER A 48 10.99 9.03 23.43
C SER A 48 11.83 10.06 22.65
N ARG A 49 13.15 10.07 22.89
CA ARG A 49 14.07 11.02 22.24
C ARG A 49 14.24 10.85 20.74
N ALA A 50 14.04 9.62 20.22
CA ALA A 50 14.29 9.32 18.81
C ALA A 50 13.36 10.12 17.86
N PRO A 51 12.03 10.09 18.02
CA PRO A 51 11.12 10.89 17.20
C PRO A 51 11.36 12.40 17.31
N VAL A 52 11.67 12.88 18.52
CA VAL A 52 11.96 14.32 18.74
C VAL A 52 13.23 14.72 17.98
N ARG A 53 14.30 13.94 18.13
CA ARG A 53 15.57 14.19 17.42
C ARG A 53 15.40 14.16 15.91
N GLN A 54 14.63 13.22 15.41
CA GLN A 54 14.34 13.10 13.98
C GLN A 54 13.57 14.34 13.48
N ALA A 55 12.48 14.74 14.15
CA ALA A 55 11.72 15.94 13.80
C ALA A 55 12.60 17.20 13.78
N MET A 56 13.42 17.40 14.82
CA MET A 56 14.31 18.55 14.92
C MET A 56 15.44 18.52 13.87
N ALA A 57 15.92 17.34 13.48
CA ALA A 57 16.90 17.19 12.41
C ALA A 57 16.29 17.52 11.04
N GLU A 58 15.05 17.07 10.81
CA GLU A 58 14.34 17.38 9.56
C GLU A 58 13.97 18.86 9.45
N LEU A 59 13.47 19.49 10.51
CA LEU A 59 13.21 20.94 10.53
C LEU A 59 14.50 21.76 10.27
N ALA A 60 15.64 21.31 10.79
CA ALA A 60 16.92 21.96 10.53
C ALA A 60 17.39 21.74 9.07
N ARG A 61 17.18 20.54 8.54
CA ARG A 61 17.45 20.20 7.13
C ARG A 61 16.55 21.02 6.19
N ASP A 62 15.28 21.19 6.55
CA ASP A 62 14.30 22.00 5.81
C ASP A 62 14.56 23.52 5.94
N GLY A 63 15.64 23.93 6.66
CA GLY A 63 15.97 25.35 6.85
C GLY A 63 15.00 26.14 7.72
N LEU A 64 14.01 25.50 8.34
CA LEU A 64 13.02 26.15 9.20
C LEU A 64 13.61 26.53 10.56
N ILE A 65 14.62 25.80 11.01
CA ILE A 65 15.34 26.06 12.23
C ILE A 65 16.85 25.96 12.02
N TYR A 66 17.62 26.60 12.88
CA TYR A 66 19.08 26.44 12.92
C TYR A 66 19.55 26.13 14.34
N ARG A 67 20.66 25.42 14.46
CA ARG A 67 21.26 25.02 15.72
C ARG A 67 22.43 25.93 16.06
N ARG A 68 22.47 26.44 17.30
CA ARG A 68 23.64 27.12 17.88
C ARG A 68 24.27 26.22 18.93
N ALA A 69 25.54 25.93 18.76
CA ALA A 69 26.27 25.09 19.70
C ALA A 69 26.22 25.73 21.13
N GLY A 70 25.73 24.94 22.09
CA GLY A 70 25.57 25.39 23.48
C GLY A 70 24.37 26.30 23.79
N ALA A 71 23.62 26.76 22.77
CA ALA A 71 22.51 27.69 22.92
C ALA A 71 21.14 27.11 22.54
N GLY A 72 21.08 26.00 21.79
CA GLY A 72 19.83 25.36 21.40
C GLY A 72 19.47 25.49 19.92
N SER A 73 18.20 25.25 19.61
CA SER A 73 17.61 25.38 18.26
C SER A 73 16.76 26.66 18.21
N PHE A 74 16.80 27.34 17.06
CA PHE A 74 16.12 28.61 16.85
C PHE A 74 15.40 28.60 15.50
N VAL A 75 14.30 29.34 15.38
CA VAL A 75 13.61 29.55 14.10
C VAL A 75 14.54 30.34 13.18
N ALA A 76 14.68 29.89 11.94
CA ALA A 76 15.58 30.50 10.98
C ALA A 76 15.17 31.94 10.61
N PRO A 77 16.13 32.87 10.38
CA PRO A 77 15.81 34.24 9.99
C PRO A 77 15.17 34.29 8.61
N ALA A 78 14.04 34.95 8.47
CA ALA A 78 13.31 35.14 7.22
C ALA A 78 14.09 35.90 6.11
N ALA A 79 15.23 36.55 6.45
CA ALA A 79 15.96 37.42 5.56
C ALA A 79 16.75 36.70 4.43
N ALA A 80 17.04 35.40 4.56
CA ALA A 80 17.66 34.62 3.49
C ALA A 80 16.61 34.11 2.48
N ALA A 81 15.32 34.10 2.85
CA ALA A 81 14.22 33.56 2.06
C ALA A 81 13.63 34.56 1.02
N ALA A 82 13.97 35.83 1.10
CA ALA A 82 13.36 36.89 0.27
C ALA A 82 13.85 36.95 -1.20
N LEU A 83 14.84 36.14 -1.56
CA LEU A 83 15.38 36.08 -2.94
C LEU A 83 15.13 34.73 -3.64
N ILE A 84 14.54 33.75 -2.94
CA ILE A 84 14.27 32.43 -3.51
C ILE A 84 12.81 32.37 -3.92
N GLN A 85 12.56 32.07 -5.19
CA GLN A 85 11.22 31.74 -5.63
C GLN A 85 10.79 30.45 -4.94
N ARG A 86 9.64 30.45 -4.25
CA ARG A 86 9.08 29.24 -3.59
C ARG A 86 7.76 28.88 -4.22
N THR A 87 7.65 27.62 -4.58
CA THR A 87 6.39 27.02 -5.05
C THR A 87 5.96 25.95 -4.06
N THR A 88 4.73 26.05 -3.57
CA THR A 88 4.17 25.02 -2.69
C THR A 88 3.30 24.09 -3.51
N LEU A 89 3.65 22.81 -3.55
CA LEU A 89 2.82 21.77 -4.15
C LEU A 89 1.91 21.15 -3.09
N ARG A 90 0.62 21.12 -3.38
CA ARG A 90 -0.39 20.46 -2.55
C ARG A 90 -0.37 18.97 -2.86
N VAL A 91 -0.17 18.15 -1.83
CA VAL A 91 -0.04 16.70 -1.96
C VAL A 91 -1.10 16.00 -1.12
N GLN A 92 -1.83 15.07 -1.73
CA GLN A 92 -2.73 14.17 -1.01
C GLN A 92 -2.13 12.77 -0.96
N ALA A 93 -1.95 12.24 0.25
CA ALA A 93 -1.47 10.88 0.48
C ALA A 93 -2.32 10.19 1.54
N HIS A 94 -2.28 8.87 1.59
CA HIS A 94 -2.79 8.14 2.75
C HIS A 94 -1.62 7.82 3.71
N TYR A 95 -1.96 7.33 4.92
CA TYR A 95 -1.01 7.17 6.03
C TYR A 95 0.09 6.11 5.82
N ASP A 96 0.66 6.02 4.62
CA ASP A 96 1.89 5.29 4.41
C ASP A 96 3.03 6.27 4.12
N VAL A 97 3.82 6.53 5.13
CA VAL A 97 4.90 7.54 5.10
C VAL A 97 6.01 7.19 4.11
N ARG A 98 6.19 5.93 3.75
CA ARG A 98 7.25 5.48 2.84
C ARG A 98 7.18 6.16 1.47
N TRP A 99 5.97 6.37 0.95
CA TRP A 99 5.78 7.08 -0.32
C TRP A 99 6.08 8.56 -0.21
N MET A 100 5.80 9.14 0.96
CA MET A 100 6.18 10.52 1.24
C MET A 100 7.68 10.69 1.32
N ASP A 101 8.40 9.74 1.91
CA ASP A 101 9.87 9.78 1.97
C ASP A 101 10.48 9.86 0.55
N SER A 102 9.94 9.11 -0.42
CA SER A 102 10.40 9.17 -1.82
C SER A 102 10.15 10.53 -2.47
N LEU A 103 8.99 11.15 -2.22
CA LEU A 103 8.67 12.48 -2.72
C LEU A 103 9.49 13.57 -2.00
N GLU A 104 9.67 13.48 -0.70
CA GLU A 104 10.52 14.38 0.06
C GLU A 104 11.99 14.32 -0.40
N GLN A 105 12.53 13.13 -0.65
CA GLN A 105 13.87 12.96 -1.20
C GLN A 105 13.99 13.57 -2.61
N ALA A 106 12.98 13.39 -3.46
CA ALA A 106 12.95 14.01 -4.78
C ALA A 106 12.92 15.53 -4.67
N THR A 107 12.10 16.08 -3.77
CA THR A 107 12.01 17.53 -3.50
C THR A 107 13.33 18.09 -2.99
N GLN A 108 14.01 17.39 -2.09
CA GLN A 108 15.34 17.80 -1.62
C GLN A 108 16.39 17.80 -2.74
N ARG A 109 16.37 16.79 -3.62
CA ARG A 109 17.26 16.74 -4.79
C ARG A 109 16.97 17.89 -5.74
N TRP A 110 15.69 18.19 -5.98
CA TRP A 110 15.28 19.35 -6.78
C TRP A 110 15.82 20.64 -6.20
N ASN A 111 15.56 20.92 -4.91
CA ASN A 111 15.97 22.14 -4.23
C ASN A 111 17.50 22.30 -4.20
N ALA A 112 18.24 21.21 -4.08
CA ALA A 112 19.70 21.23 -4.15
C ALA A 112 20.22 21.58 -5.56
N GLN A 113 19.49 21.22 -6.63
CA GLN A 113 19.83 21.51 -8.01
C GLN A 113 19.35 22.90 -8.48
N HIS A 114 18.32 23.43 -7.83
CA HIS A 114 17.65 24.69 -8.19
C HIS A 114 17.53 25.62 -6.98
N PRO A 115 18.67 26.13 -6.44
CA PRO A 115 18.66 26.94 -5.22
C PRO A 115 17.93 28.28 -5.40
N GLU A 116 17.66 28.70 -6.64
CA GLU A 116 16.87 29.90 -6.99
C GLU A 116 15.37 29.63 -7.01
N HIS A 117 14.96 28.35 -7.06
CA HIS A 117 13.55 27.95 -7.11
C HIS A 117 13.28 26.72 -6.22
N GLU A 118 12.97 26.98 -4.97
CA GLU A 118 12.65 25.93 -3.99
C GLU A 118 11.20 25.46 -4.11
N VAL A 119 11.00 24.17 -3.88
CA VAL A 119 9.70 23.53 -3.77
C VAL A 119 9.44 23.15 -2.32
N ASP A 120 8.29 23.53 -1.81
CA ASP A 120 7.72 23.09 -0.54
C ASP A 120 6.53 22.15 -0.79
N LEU A 121 6.27 21.23 0.13
CA LEU A 121 5.14 20.31 0.05
C LEU A 121 4.10 20.64 1.13
N ASP A 122 2.86 20.96 0.74
CA ASP A 122 1.68 20.97 1.62
C ASP A 122 1.01 19.59 1.58
N VAL A 123 1.40 18.73 2.52
CA VAL A 123 0.97 17.33 2.55
C VAL A 123 -0.27 17.18 3.42
N ARG A 124 -1.35 16.66 2.81
CA ARG A 124 -2.57 16.25 3.50
C ARG A 124 -2.67 14.75 3.50
N MET A 125 -2.91 14.19 4.67
CA MET A 125 -3.08 12.75 4.85
C MET A 125 -4.48 12.41 5.35
N CYS A 126 -4.99 11.27 4.92
CA CYS A 126 -6.23 10.69 5.42
C CYS A 126 -6.12 9.17 5.47
N THR A 127 -7.10 8.51 6.06
CA THR A 127 -7.15 7.05 6.05
C THR A 127 -7.37 6.52 4.64
N ARG A 128 -6.90 5.31 4.36
CA ARG A 128 -7.09 4.67 3.04
C ARG A 128 -8.57 4.54 2.68
N SER A 129 -9.44 4.28 3.65
CA SER A 129 -10.89 4.16 3.45
C SER A 129 -11.55 5.50 3.06
N GLU A 130 -11.01 6.63 3.51
CA GLU A 130 -11.54 7.95 3.20
C GLU A 130 -10.91 8.55 1.94
N PHE A 131 -9.71 8.07 1.56
CA PHE A 131 -8.87 8.68 0.52
C PHE A 131 -9.60 8.95 -0.79
N HIS A 132 -10.27 7.92 -1.32
CA HIS A 132 -11.00 8.06 -2.58
C HIS A 132 -12.11 9.13 -2.49
N GLN A 133 -12.87 9.15 -1.38
CA GLN A 133 -13.95 10.13 -1.19
C GLN A 133 -13.42 11.55 -1.01
N VAL A 134 -12.33 11.72 -0.24
CA VAL A 134 -11.68 13.01 -0.03
C VAL A 134 -11.19 13.56 -1.36
N LEU A 135 -10.46 12.75 -2.12
CA LEU A 135 -9.87 13.14 -3.38
C LEU A 135 -10.92 13.45 -4.46
N GLN A 136 -11.97 12.62 -4.56
CA GLN A 136 -13.06 12.83 -5.50
C GLN A 136 -13.83 14.13 -5.21
N ARG A 137 -14.14 14.40 -3.92
CA ARG A 137 -14.79 15.66 -3.53
C ARG A 137 -13.95 16.87 -3.88
N ALA A 138 -12.62 16.79 -3.63
CA ALA A 138 -11.69 17.87 -3.97
C ALA A 138 -11.67 18.12 -5.49
N ALA A 139 -11.57 17.05 -6.29
CA ALA A 139 -11.58 17.15 -7.76
C ALA A 139 -12.86 17.78 -8.31
N ILE A 140 -14.05 17.36 -7.80
CA ILE A 140 -15.35 17.92 -8.21
C ILE A 140 -15.46 19.41 -7.88
N ARG A 141 -14.85 19.86 -6.75
CA ARG A 141 -14.92 21.27 -6.31
C ARG A 141 -13.89 22.18 -6.98
N GLY A 142 -12.98 21.65 -7.79
CA GLY A 142 -11.86 22.43 -8.33
C GLY A 142 -10.74 22.67 -7.30
N GLU A 143 -10.72 21.92 -6.21
CA GLU A 143 -9.78 22.03 -5.09
C GLU A 143 -8.80 20.84 -5.05
N ALA A 144 -8.64 20.14 -6.15
CA ALA A 144 -7.75 18.98 -6.22
C ALA A 144 -6.30 19.34 -5.83
N PRO A 145 -5.55 18.41 -5.26
CA PRO A 145 -4.12 18.61 -5.01
C PRO A 145 -3.35 18.69 -6.32
N ASP A 146 -2.08 19.08 -6.27
CA ASP A 146 -1.18 19.02 -7.43
C ASP A 146 -0.74 17.57 -7.70
N LEU A 147 -0.48 16.81 -6.64
CA LEU A 147 -0.07 15.41 -6.67
C LEU A 147 -0.90 14.56 -5.71
N ALA A 148 -1.18 13.33 -6.11
CA ALA A 148 -1.72 12.33 -5.18
C ALA A 148 -1.06 10.96 -5.36
N ALA A 149 -0.76 10.30 -4.23
CA ALA A 149 -0.36 8.90 -4.20
C ALA A 149 -1.61 8.03 -4.14
N MET A 150 -1.96 7.35 -5.22
CA MET A 150 -3.20 6.58 -5.32
C MET A 150 -2.96 5.13 -5.69
N ASP A 151 -3.85 4.25 -5.19
CA ASP A 151 -3.86 2.84 -5.57
C ASP A 151 -4.11 2.71 -7.09
N TYR A 152 -3.46 1.77 -7.74
CA TYR A 152 -3.58 1.49 -9.17
C TYR A 152 -5.03 1.41 -9.66
N VAL A 153 -5.91 0.81 -8.86
CA VAL A 153 -7.32 0.58 -9.23
C VAL A 153 -8.15 1.86 -9.34
N TRP A 154 -7.67 2.97 -8.81
CA TRP A 154 -8.38 4.25 -8.87
C TRP A 154 -7.99 5.08 -10.09
N LEU A 155 -6.82 4.84 -10.69
CA LEU A 155 -6.32 5.61 -11.83
C LEU A 155 -7.33 5.67 -12.99
N THR A 156 -7.93 4.53 -13.33
CA THR A 156 -8.93 4.48 -14.43
C THR A 156 -10.10 5.41 -14.18
N HIS A 157 -10.63 5.47 -12.94
CA HIS A 157 -11.72 6.39 -12.60
C HIS A 157 -11.30 7.85 -12.81
N TYR A 158 -10.18 8.25 -12.20
CA TYR A 158 -9.73 9.65 -12.29
C TYR A 158 -9.31 10.06 -13.70
N ALA A 159 -8.71 9.16 -14.47
CA ALA A 159 -8.35 9.39 -15.85
C ALA A 159 -9.60 9.56 -16.76
N THR A 160 -10.56 8.65 -16.65
CA THR A 160 -11.81 8.70 -17.45
C THR A 160 -12.64 9.94 -17.14
N GLN A 161 -12.61 10.42 -15.88
CA GLN A 161 -13.28 11.68 -15.50
C GLN A 161 -12.49 12.94 -15.88
N GLY A 162 -11.31 12.81 -16.46
CA GLY A 162 -10.45 13.95 -16.79
C GLY A 162 -9.88 14.70 -15.59
N TYR A 163 -9.82 14.08 -14.42
CA TYR A 163 -9.30 14.72 -13.22
C TYR A 163 -7.77 14.68 -13.12
N ILE A 164 -7.11 13.70 -13.75
CA ILE A 164 -5.66 13.58 -13.77
C ILE A 164 -5.10 13.75 -15.17
N THR A 165 -3.88 14.26 -15.23
CA THR A 165 -3.20 14.59 -16.48
C THR A 165 -2.52 13.34 -17.06
N PRO A 166 -2.75 13.00 -18.33
CA PRO A 166 -1.91 12.02 -19.00
C PRO A 166 -0.49 12.57 -19.16
N LEU A 167 0.47 11.84 -18.63
CA LEU A 167 1.85 12.34 -18.48
C LEU A 167 2.56 12.61 -19.81
N ASP A 168 2.11 11.96 -20.89
CA ASP A 168 2.63 12.19 -22.25
C ASP A 168 2.27 13.57 -22.82
N GLU A 169 1.27 14.29 -22.26
CA GLU A 169 1.02 15.70 -22.58
C GLU A 169 2.12 16.63 -22.08
N LEU A 170 2.80 16.24 -21.01
CA LEU A 170 3.86 17.02 -20.39
C LEU A 170 5.25 16.66 -20.95
N ASP A 171 5.54 15.36 -21.11
CA ASP A 171 6.80 14.91 -21.72
C ASP A 171 6.63 13.51 -22.38
N ALA A 172 6.17 13.51 -23.62
CA ALA A 172 5.92 12.28 -24.39
C ALA A 172 7.17 11.43 -24.57
N ARG A 173 8.36 12.05 -24.71
CA ARG A 173 9.61 11.32 -24.92
C ARG A 173 10.03 10.56 -23.67
N TRP A 174 10.01 11.24 -22.53
CA TRP A 174 10.36 10.63 -21.25
C TRP A 174 9.37 9.54 -20.87
N VAL A 175 8.06 9.77 -21.08
CA VAL A 175 7.01 8.77 -20.83
C VAL A 175 7.24 7.52 -21.68
N ALA A 176 7.52 7.66 -22.97
CA ALA A 176 7.79 6.50 -23.83
C ALA A 176 9.01 5.70 -23.38
N GLN A 177 10.09 6.38 -22.94
CA GLN A 177 11.28 5.72 -22.39
C GLN A 177 11.00 5.00 -21.06
N THR A 178 10.24 5.64 -20.17
CA THR A 178 9.88 5.07 -18.87
C THR A 178 8.97 3.86 -19.03
N ALA A 179 7.97 3.94 -19.90
CA ALA A 179 7.02 2.86 -20.17
C ALA A 179 7.69 1.59 -20.71
N GLN A 180 8.78 1.71 -21.47
CA GLN A 180 9.51 0.56 -22.02
C GLN A 180 10.17 -0.32 -20.95
N ASP A 181 10.45 0.24 -19.78
CA ASP A 181 11.11 -0.47 -18.68
C ASP A 181 10.14 -0.84 -17.55
N LEU A 182 8.86 -0.47 -17.64
CA LEU A 182 7.88 -0.91 -16.67
C LEU A 182 7.52 -2.38 -16.86
N GLU A 183 7.35 -3.10 -15.74
CA GLU A 183 6.79 -4.46 -15.76
C GLU A 183 5.43 -4.45 -16.48
N PRO A 184 5.17 -5.38 -17.41
CA PRO A 184 3.96 -5.31 -18.23
C PRO A 184 2.64 -5.21 -17.46
N PRO A 185 2.42 -5.93 -16.33
CA PRO A 185 1.20 -5.77 -15.55
C PRO A 185 1.12 -4.41 -14.82
N VAL A 186 2.25 -3.84 -14.43
CA VAL A 186 2.32 -2.49 -13.83
C VAL A 186 2.01 -1.42 -14.86
N LEU A 187 2.59 -1.52 -16.05
CA LEU A 187 2.30 -0.61 -17.16
C LEU A 187 0.81 -0.59 -17.47
N ARG A 188 0.18 -1.78 -17.56
CA ARG A 188 -1.27 -1.88 -17.81
C ARG A 188 -2.09 -1.13 -16.76
N ASN A 189 -1.79 -1.29 -15.47
CA ASN A 189 -2.52 -0.62 -14.38
C ASN A 189 -2.38 0.91 -14.41
N ASN A 190 -1.32 1.42 -15.00
CA ASN A 190 -1.05 2.86 -15.08
C ASN A 190 -1.45 3.48 -16.41
N THR A 191 -2.03 2.69 -17.33
CA THR A 191 -2.39 3.11 -18.67
C THR A 191 -3.91 3.08 -18.86
N VAL A 192 -4.49 4.17 -19.32
CA VAL A 192 -5.90 4.28 -19.70
C VAL A 192 -5.95 4.78 -21.13
N GLU A 193 -6.68 4.09 -22.02
CA GLU A 193 -6.80 4.42 -23.43
C GLU A 193 -5.44 4.61 -24.15
N GLY A 194 -4.44 3.83 -23.75
CA GLY A 194 -3.10 3.87 -24.33
C GLY A 194 -2.18 4.97 -23.81
N ARG A 195 -2.63 5.77 -22.85
CA ARG A 195 -1.88 6.89 -22.26
C ARG A 195 -1.50 6.58 -20.81
N LEU A 196 -0.28 6.98 -20.40
CA LEU A 196 0.23 6.78 -19.04
C LEU A 196 -0.22 7.92 -18.12
N TYR A 197 -0.84 7.59 -16.99
CA TYR A 197 -1.36 8.56 -16.02
C TYR A 197 -0.66 8.54 -14.66
N GLY A 198 0.02 7.46 -14.31
CA GLY A 198 0.68 7.31 -13.02
C GLY A 198 2.14 6.90 -13.13
N ILE A 199 2.95 7.38 -12.20
CA ILE A 199 4.31 6.91 -11.98
C ILE A 199 4.31 5.95 -10.80
N PRO A 200 4.49 4.64 -11.05
CA PRO A 200 4.45 3.62 -10.02
C PRO A 200 5.68 3.69 -9.11
N ILE A 201 5.47 3.40 -7.83
CA ILE A 201 6.52 3.40 -6.80
C ILE A 201 7.02 1.97 -6.57
N GLN A 202 6.08 1.02 -6.48
CA GLN A 202 6.34 -0.40 -6.25
C GLN A 202 5.32 -1.28 -6.97
N ALA A 203 5.62 -2.58 -7.05
CA ALA A 203 4.69 -3.62 -7.48
C ALA A 203 4.41 -4.55 -6.29
N ASP A 204 3.16 -4.63 -5.86
CA ASP A 204 2.73 -5.44 -4.74
C ASP A 204 2.12 -6.75 -5.25
N ILE A 205 2.51 -7.87 -4.64
CA ILE A 205 2.01 -9.19 -4.98
C ILE A 205 1.20 -9.72 -3.80
N THR A 206 -0.03 -10.17 -4.04
CA THR A 206 -0.82 -10.84 -2.99
C THR A 206 -0.49 -12.32 -2.90
N GLY A 207 -0.52 -12.85 -1.68
CA GLY A 207 -0.17 -14.23 -1.42
C GLY A 207 -0.46 -14.66 0.02
N LEU A 208 0.28 -15.67 0.43
CA LEU A 208 0.25 -16.25 1.77
C LEU A 208 1.61 -16.07 2.43
N TRP A 209 1.63 -15.34 3.54
CA TRP A 209 2.72 -15.32 4.49
C TRP A 209 2.67 -16.57 5.37
N TYR A 210 3.80 -17.20 5.65
CA TYR A 210 3.87 -18.34 6.56
C TYR A 210 5.16 -18.32 7.38
N ARG A 211 5.11 -18.92 8.55
CA ARG A 211 6.25 -19.10 9.45
C ARG A 211 7.10 -20.27 8.95
N LYS A 212 8.10 -19.95 8.15
CA LYS A 212 9.02 -20.94 7.53
C LYS A 212 9.68 -21.80 8.59
N ASP A 213 10.17 -21.18 9.66
CA ASP A 213 10.79 -21.86 10.79
C ASP A 213 9.86 -22.88 11.49
N TRP A 214 8.55 -22.54 11.63
CA TRP A 214 7.59 -23.49 12.22
C TRP A 214 7.26 -24.63 11.26
N PHE A 215 7.12 -24.35 9.98
CA PHE A 215 6.89 -25.39 8.97
C PHE A 215 8.07 -26.36 8.89
N GLU A 216 9.30 -25.87 8.92
CA GLU A 216 10.50 -26.68 8.96
C GLU A 216 10.59 -27.51 10.26
N GLY A 217 10.23 -26.91 11.42
CA GLY A 217 10.17 -27.59 12.71
C GLY A 217 9.17 -28.73 12.76
N GLU A 218 8.06 -28.64 12.03
CA GLU A 218 7.03 -29.69 11.90
C GLU A 218 7.27 -30.63 10.71
N GLY A 219 8.33 -30.42 9.90
CA GLY A 219 8.58 -31.19 8.68
C GLY A 219 7.55 -30.97 7.58
N LEU A 220 6.83 -29.86 7.63
CA LEU A 220 5.79 -29.49 6.66
C LEU A 220 6.37 -28.69 5.50
N LYS A 221 5.70 -28.79 4.35
CA LYS A 221 5.94 -27.91 3.21
C LYS A 221 4.84 -26.86 3.11
N PRO A 222 5.16 -25.66 2.56
CA PRO A 222 4.13 -24.67 2.27
C PRO A 222 3.02 -25.26 1.38
N PRO A 223 1.74 -24.95 1.65
CA PRO A 223 0.61 -25.59 1.00
C PRO A 223 0.41 -25.08 -0.45
N GLU A 224 0.62 -25.92 -1.44
CA GLU A 224 0.42 -25.55 -2.86
C GLU A 224 -1.04 -25.69 -3.33
N THR A 225 -1.84 -26.50 -2.62
CA THR A 225 -3.23 -26.80 -3.00
C THR A 225 -4.18 -26.57 -1.83
N TRP A 226 -5.47 -26.44 -2.13
CA TRP A 226 -6.51 -26.26 -1.12
C TRP A 226 -6.53 -27.40 -0.08
N ASP A 227 -6.42 -28.66 -0.54
CA ASP A 227 -6.39 -29.81 0.36
C ASP A 227 -5.16 -29.78 1.29
N ALA A 228 -3.99 -29.43 0.73
CA ALA A 228 -2.78 -29.27 1.52
C ALA A 228 -2.92 -28.10 2.52
N TRP A 229 -3.60 -27.01 2.12
CA TRP A 229 -3.83 -25.87 2.99
C TRP A 229 -4.73 -26.22 4.17
N LEU A 230 -5.83 -26.97 3.94
CA LEU A 230 -6.68 -27.47 5.02
C LEU A 230 -5.90 -28.40 5.97
N SER A 231 -5.09 -29.30 5.43
CA SER A 231 -4.26 -30.21 6.24
C SER A 231 -3.27 -29.46 7.12
N VAL A 232 -2.61 -28.44 6.58
CA VAL A 232 -1.70 -27.57 7.33
C VAL A 232 -2.46 -26.75 8.38
N PHE A 233 -3.63 -26.22 8.02
CA PHE A 233 -4.49 -25.51 8.96
C PHE A 233 -4.84 -26.39 10.17
N ASP A 234 -5.33 -27.60 9.89
CA ASP A 234 -5.75 -28.56 10.93
C ASP A 234 -4.56 -28.98 11.80
N HIS A 235 -3.37 -29.18 11.22
CA HIS A 235 -2.15 -29.50 11.98
C HIS A 235 -1.79 -28.35 12.95
N PHE A 236 -1.77 -27.11 12.50
CA PHE A 236 -1.49 -25.97 13.40
C PHE A 236 -2.65 -25.65 14.37
N ALA A 237 -3.82 -26.28 14.23
CA ALA A 237 -4.91 -26.22 15.18
C ALA A 237 -4.80 -27.27 16.31
N GLU A 238 -3.87 -28.21 16.21
CA GLU A 238 -3.64 -29.22 17.25
C GLU A 238 -3.13 -28.55 18.55
N PRO A 239 -3.73 -28.85 19.72
CA PRO A 239 -3.35 -28.19 20.99
C PRO A 239 -1.88 -28.32 21.35
N GLU A 240 -1.24 -29.44 20.99
CA GLU A 240 0.18 -29.70 21.26
C GLU A 240 1.08 -28.80 20.38
N VAL A 241 0.70 -28.58 19.12
CA VAL A 241 1.42 -27.70 18.18
C VAL A 241 1.23 -26.24 18.58
N MET A 242 -0.01 -25.87 18.94
CA MET A 242 -0.30 -24.53 19.46
C MET A 242 0.53 -24.22 20.71
N ALA A 243 0.60 -25.15 21.65
CA ALA A 243 1.39 -24.99 22.86
C ALA A 243 2.89 -24.92 22.59
N ARG A 244 3.40 -25.66 21.59
CA ARG A 244 4.81 -25.68 21.21
C ARG A 244 5.31 -24.34 20.71
N TYR A 245 4.55 -23.65 19.86
CA TYR A 245 4.91 -22.37 19.26
C TYR A 245 4.30 -21.17 19.98
N GLY A 246 3.36 -21.39 20.90
CA GLY A 246 2.70 -20.33 21.66
C GLY A 246 1.70 -19.51 20.85
N HIS A 247 1.28 -19.98 19.67
CA HIS A 247 0.29 -19.28 18.87
C HIS A 247 -1.14 -19.59 19.32
N HIS A 248 -2.08 -18.70 18.96
CA HIS A 248 -3.46 -18.75 19.42
C HIS A 248 -4.44 -19.16 18.32
N TYR A 249 -4.08 -18.96 17.06
CA TYR A 249 -4.93 -19.17 15.91
C TYR A 249 -4.14 -19.85 14.79
N SER A 250 -4.82 -20.51 13.86
CA SER A 250 -4.16 -21.25 12.78
C SER A 250 -4.04 -20.44 11.49
N LEU A 251 -4.93 -19.47 11.28
CA LEU A 251 -4.95 -18.60 10.10
C LEU A 251 -5.69 -17.31 10.41
N ILE A 252 -5.30 -16.25 9.71
CA ILE A 252 -6.10 -15.03 9.60
C ILE A 252 -6.20 -14.62 8.13
N LEU A 253 -7.38 -14.19 7.72
CA LEU A 253 -7.66 -13.66 6.37
C LEU A 253 -8.74 -12.58 6.42
N PRO A 254 -8.78 -11.64 5.47
CA PRO A 254 -9.85 -10.67 5.37
C PRO A 254 -11.13 -11.36 4.85
N MET A 255 -12.29 -10.99 5.38
CA MET A 255 -13.54 -11.60 4.95
C MET A 255 -14.74 -10.66 4.93
N THR A 256 -14.54 -9.38 5.28
CA THR A 256 -15.65 -8.42 5.39
C THR A 256 -15.38 -7.14 4.62
N ALA A 257 -16.43 -6.37 4.35
CA ALA A 257 -16.36 -5.05 3.75
C ALA A 257 -15.65 -4.02 4.66
N THR A 258 -15.60 -4.26 5.97
CA THR A 258 -14.85 -3.41 6.91
C THR A 258 -13.33 -3.39 6.58
N THR A 259 -12.81 -4.51 6.06
CA THR A 259 -11.42 -4.59 5.58
C THR A 259 -11.22 -3.82 4.26
N GLY A 260 -12.32 -3.47 3.59
CA GLY A 260 -12.33 -2.65 2.38
C GLY A 260 -11.63 -3.33 1.20
N GLU A 261 -10.87 -2.57 0.45
CA GLU A 261 -10.17 -3.04 -0.75
C GLU A 261 -9.22 -4.22 -0.49
N THR A 262 -8.73 -4.38 0.75
CA THR A 262 -7.93 -5.53 1.15
C THR A 262 -8.66 -6.85 0.93
N THR A 263 -9.97 -6.90 1.25
CA THR A 263 -10.79 -8.10 1.00
C THR A 263 -10.82 -8.45 -0.49
N THR A 264 -11.12 -7.50 -1.36
CA THR A 264 -11.12 -7.75 -2.80
C THR A 264 -9.71 -8.14 -3.28
N ASN A 265 -8.68 -7.39 -2.91
CA ASN A 265 -7.31 -7.61 -3.36
C ASN A 265 -6.78 -9.00 -3.00
N LEU A 266 -7.07 -9.49 -1.79
CA LEU A 266 -6.57 -10.78 -1.30
C LEU A 266 -7.46 -11.96 -1.71
N LEU A 267 -8.76 -11.75 -1.99
CA LEU A 267 -9.67 -12.85 -2.31
C LEU A 267 -10.01 -12.98 -3.79
N ILE A 268 -9.83 -11.95 -4.61
CA ILE A 268 -10.09 -12.03 -6.05
C ILE A 268 -9.25 -13.10 -6.78
N PRO A 269 -8.02 -13.44 -6.36
CA PRO A 269 -7.27 -14.55 -6.97
C PRO A 269 -7.99 -15.88 -6.90
N PHE A 270 -8.79 -16.13 -5.86
CA PHE A 270 -9.59 -17.36 -5.76
C PHE A 270 -10.63 -17.45 -6.88
N ILE A 271 -11.28 -16.31 -7.22
CA ILE A 271 -12.21 -16.23 -8.37
C ILE A 271 -11.49 -16.60 -9.65
N TRP A 272 -10.29 -16.05 -9.88
CA TRP A 272 -9.52 -16.31 -11.10
C TRP A 272 -9.03 -17.76 -11.20
N MET A 273 -8.67 -18.39 -10.08
CA MET A 273 -8.18 -19.78 -10.05
C MET A 273 -9.25 -20.80 -10.42
N VAL A 274 -10.52 -20.46 -10.31
CA VAL A 274 -11.63 -21.33 -10.77
C VAL A 274 -12.14 -20.97 -12.18
N GLY A 275 -11.41 -20.11 -12.89
CA GLY A 275 -11.73 -19.71 -14.26
C GLY A 275 -12.75 -18.59 -14.38
N ALA A 276 -13.34 -18.14 -13.26
CA ALA A 276 -14.25 -17.00 -13.23
C ALA A 276 -13.49 -15.66 -13.30
N ASP A 277 -14.18 -14.61 -13.65
CA ASP A 277 -13.69 -13.25 -13.56
C ASP A 277 -14.84 -12.29 -13.19
N VAL A 278 -14.49 -11.13 -12.66
CA VAL A 278 -15.49 -10.08 -12.40
C VAL A 278 -15.91 -9.42 -13.71
N LEU A 279 -14.92 -9.05 -14.54
CA LEU A 279 -15.10 -8.50 -15.88
C LEU A 279 -14.29 -9.30 -16.89
N ASN A 280 -14.82 -9.53 -18.08
CA ASN A 280 -14.07 -10.14 -19.17
C ASN A 280 -13.10 -9.13 -19.83
N ALA A 281 -12.34 -9.60 -20.82
CA ALA A 281 -11.35 -8.79 -21.54
C ALA A 281 -11.97 -7.58 -22.29
N GLN A 282 -13.28 -7.60 -22.55
CA GLN A 282 -14.04 -6.49 -23.17
C GLN A 282 -14.63 -5.54 -22.13
N GLY A 283 -14.38 -5.76 -20.83
CA GLY A 283 -14.92 -4.95 -19.74
C GLY A 283 -16.39 -5.26 -19.37
N ASN A 284 -16.98 -6.33 -19.92
CA ASN A 284 -18.34 -6.76 -19.59
C ASN A 284 -18.35 -7.63 -18.32
N LEU A 285 -19.44 -7.57 -17.56
CA LEU A 285 -19.65 -8.44 -16.42
C LEU A 285 -19.54 -9.91 -16.80
N ALA A 286 -18.77 -10.67 -16.02
CA ALA A 286 -18.44 -12.08 -16.28
C ALA A 286 -18.50 -12.96 -15.03
N LEU A 287 -18.95 -12.44 -13.89
CA LEU A 287 -18.88 -13.13 -12.60
C LEU A 287 -19.69 -14.45 -12.59
N ASP A 288 -20.71 -14.60 -13.41
CA ASP A 288 -21.55 -15.78 -13.52
C ASP A 288 -21.16 -16.75 -14.63
N THR A 289 -20.08 -16.49 -15.37
CA THR A 289 -19.66 -17.37 -16.49
C THR A 289 -19.19 -18.75 -16.02
N HIS A 290 -18.63 -18.84 -14.81
CA HIS A 290 -18.22 -20.07 -14.13
C HIS A 290 -18.94 -20.19 -12.78
N PHE A 291 -20.28 -20.11 -12.84
CA PHE A 291 -21.13 -20.00 -11.65
C PHE A 291 -20.96 -21.17 -10.67
N SER A 292 -20.94 -22.42 -11.17
CA SER A 292 -20.77 -23.61 -10.33
C SER A 292 -19.43 -23.63 -9.63
N GLU A 293 -18.34 -23.40 -10.38
CA GLU A 293 -16.97 -23.41 -9.89
C GLU A 293 -16.73 -22.27 -8.88
N LEU A 294 -17.35 -21.11 -9.13
CA LEU A 294 -17.34 -19.99 -8.19
C LEU A 294 -18.05 -20.34 -6.89
N CYS A 295 -19.22 -20.98 -6.95
CA CYS A 295 -19.93 -21.41 -5.74
C CYS A 295 -19.14 -22.48 -4.97
N ASP A 296 -18.50 -23.42 -5.66
CA ASP A 296 -17.65 -24.46 -5.03
C ASP A 296 -16.42 -23.84 -4.35
N MET A 297 -15.79 -22.84 -4.98
CA MET A 297 -14.72 -22.07 -4.37
C MET A 297 -15.18 -21.36 -3.09
N LEU A 298 -16.35 -20.73 -3.12
CA LEU A 298 -16.92 -20.06 -1.94
C LEU A 298 -17.24 -21.07 -0.82
N ARG A 299 -17.76 -22.27 -1.15
CA ARG A 299 -17.97 -23.36 -0.18
C ARG A 299 -16.63 -23.81 0.41
N PHE A 300 -15.59 -23.96 -0.41
CA PHE A 300 -14.24 -24.25 0.11
C PHE A 300 -13.80 -23.19 1.13
N LEU A 301 -13.92 -21.92 0.83
CA LEU A 301 -13.56 -20.85 1.78
C LEU A 301 -14.43 -20.88 3.05
N GLN A 302 -15.68 -21.29 2.96
CA GLN A 302 -16.54 -21.52 4.14
C GLN A 302 -15.97 -22.62 5.06
N THR A 303 -15.39 -23.69 4.52
CA THR A 303 -14.74 -24.71 5.36
C THR A 303 -13.61 -24.16 6.23
N ILE A 304 -12.98 -23.08 5.78
CA ILE A 304 -11.94 -22.38 6.55
C ILE A 304 -12.60 -21.41 7.55
N THR A 305 -13.51 -20.57 7.08
CA THR A 305 -13.99 -19.41 7.85
C THR A 305 -15.16 -19.69 8.77
N LEU A 306 -15.97 -20.70 8.48
CA LEU A 306 -17.11 -21.10 9.30
C LEU A 306 -16.84 -22.35 10.10
N ASP A 307 -16.42 -23.44 9.44
CA ASP A 307 -16.25 -24.73 10.13
C ASP A 307 -15.03 -24.70 11.08
N ARG A 308 -14.05 -23.84 10.80
CA ARG A 308 -12.82 -23.67 11.62
C ARG A 308 -12.74 -22.29 12.30
N ARG A 309 -13.87 -21.63 12.49
CA ARG A 309 -13.94 -20.27 13.06
C ARG A 309 -13.30 -20.14 14.43
N ASP A 310 -13.37 -21.17 15.26
CA ASP A 310 -12.79 -21.17 16.61
C ASP A 310 -11.24 -21.08 16.59
N HIS A 311 -10.61 -21.39 15.45
CA HIS A 311 -9.17 -21.26 15.23
C HIS A 311 -8.76 -19.95 14.53
N MET A 312 -9.66 -18.98 14.52
CA MET A 312 -9.45 -17.62 13.98
C MET A 312 -9.77 -16.56 15.04
N PRO A 313 -9.15 -15.38 14.99
CA PRO A 313 -9.49 -14.28 15.91
C PRO A 313 -10.96 -13.93 15.84
N LYS A 314 -11.62 -13.76 17.01
CA LYS A 314 -13.04 -13.44 17.09
C LYS A 314 -13.41 -12.09 16.49
N ASP A 315 -12.46 -11.16 16.48
CA ASP A 315 -12.61 -9.79 15.96
C ASP A 315 -12.06 -9.62 14.53
N VAL A 316 -11.71 -10.72 13.86
CA VAL A 316 -11.17 -10.70 12.49
C VAL A 316 -12.06 -9.92 11.51
N HIS A 317 -13.38 -9.90 11.72
CA HIS A 317 -14.35 -9.15 10.91
C HIS A 317 -14.17 -7.62 11.00
N ARG A 318 -13.47 -7.13 12.03
CA ARG A 318 -13.12 -5.71 12.20
C ARG A 318 -11.68 -5.41 11.80
N SER A 319 -10.93 -6.44 11.38
CA SER A 319 -9.54 -6.30 11.01
C SER A 319 -9.41 -5.58 9.67
N ASN A 320 -8.42 -4.73 9.55
CA ASN A 320 -7.92 -4.22 8.27
C ASN A 320 -6.59 -4.90 7.93
N TRP A 321 -5.99 -4.59 6.79
CA TRP A 321 -4.71 -5.16 6.35
C TRP A 321 -3.61 -5.08 7.40
N TRP A 322 -3.55 -4.01 8.14
CA TRP A 322 -2.64 -3.74 9.22
C TRP A 322 -2.76 -4.72 10.40
N HIS A 323 -3.99 -5.12 10.77
CA HIS A 323 -4.20 -6.10 11.83
C HIS A 323 -3.76 -7.50 11.38
N LEU A 324 -3.96 -7.86 10.10
CA LEU A 324 -3.54 -9.15 9.56
C LEU A 324 -2.02 -9.33 9.71
N ALA A 325 -1.24 -8.36 9.24
CA ALA A 325 0.21 -8.35 9.36
C ALA A 325 0.69 -8.40 10.82
N ARG A 326 -0.02 -7.71 11.72
CA ARG A 326 0.32 -7.66 13.15
C ARG A 326 0.16 -9.02 13.83
N TYR A 327 -0.96 -9.72 13.66
CA TYR A 327 -1.15 -11.06 14.23
C TYR A 327 -0.03 -12.01 13.81
N PHE A 328 0.37 -11.94 12.56
CA PHE A 328 1.45 -12.76 12.03
C PHE A 328 2.81 -12.36 12.61
N ALA A 329 3.13 -11.09 12.65
CA ALA A 329 4.38 -10.55 13.17
C ALA A 329 4.60 -10.88 14.67
N GLN A 330 3.51 -10.86 15.45
CA GLN A 330 3.54 -11.17 16.88
C GLN A 330 3.58 -12.69 17.18
N GLY A 331 3.47 -13.53 16.14
CA GLY A 331 3.50 -14.99 16.30
C GLY A 331 2.17 -15.58 16.78
N ASP A 332 1.05 -14.86 16.64
CA ASP A 332 -0.27 -15.35 17.00
C ASP A 332 -0.83 -16.35 15.99
N VAL A 333 -0.31 -16.36 14.76
CA VAL A 333 -0.72 -17.25 13.66
C VAL A 333 0.47 -17.79 12.88
N PRO A 334 0.45 -19.05 12.42
CA PRO A 334 1.47 -19.61 11.52
C PRO A 334 1.36 -19.10 10.09
N MET A 335 0.17 -18.62 9.66
CA MET A 335 -0.12 -18.19 8.30
C MET A 335 -1.09 -17.01 8.30
N THR A 336 -0.93 -16.12 7.31
CA THR A 336 -1.90 -15.05 7.02
C THR A 336 -1.97 -14.77 5.53
N LEU A 337 -3.17 -14.49 5.02
CA LEU A 337 -3.29 -13.85 3.71
C LEU A 337 -2.77 -12.42 3.81
N GLY A 338 -1.97 -12.02 2.82
CA GLY A 338 -1.39 -10.69 2.82
C GLY A 338 -0.74 -10.36 1.48
N GLY A 339 0.01 -9.28 1.45
CA GLY A 339 0.78 -8.87 0.29
C GLY A 339 2.24 -8.61 0.62
N SER A 340 3.09 -8.58 -0.41
CA SER A 340 4.51 -8.27 -0.26
C SER A 340 4.76 -6.91 0.41
N TYR A 341 3.77 -6.00 0.32
CA TYR A 341 3.80 -4.67 0.94
C TYR A 341 3.77 -4.68 2.48
N GLU A 342 3.50 -5.81 3.11
CA GLU A 342 3.38 -5.90 4.57
C GLU A 342 4.72 -6.08 5.28
N TRP A 343 5.80 -6.39 4.55
CA TRP A 343 7.10 -6.61 5.15
C TRP A 343 7.56 -5.50 6.10
N PRO A 344 7.51 -4.20 5.76
CA PRO A 344 7.94 -3.16 6.69
C PRO A 344 7.14 -3.18 8.00
N ARG A 345 5.85 -3.51 7.92
CA ARG A 345 4.99 -3.63 9.09
C ARG A 345 5.31 -4.88 9.92
N ILE A 346 5.53 -6.01 9.25
CA ILE A 346 5.95 -7.24 9.92
C ILE A 346 7.26 -6.99 10.68
N ARG A 347 8.21 -6.29 10.08
CA ARG A 347 9.47 -5.90 10.72
C ARG A 347 9.28 -5.00 11.95
N GLU A 348 8.39 -4.01 11.86
CA GLU A 348 8.11 -3.09 12.97
C GLU A 348 7.46 -3.77 14.18
N GLU A 349 6.60 -4.76 13.94
CA GLU A 349 5.82 -5.46 14.99
C GLU A 349 6.48 -6.77 15.45
N SER A 350 7.57 -7.17 14.83
CA SER A 350 8.34 -8.38 15.17
C SER A 350 9.69 -8.02 15.79
N ASN A 351 10.42 -9.04 16.19
CA ASN A 351 11.81 -8.92 16.64
C ASN A 351 12.82 -9.14 15.48
N TRP A 352 12.36 -9.26 14.24
CA TRP A 352 13.21 -9.48 13.07
C TRP A 352 13.68 -8.13 12.52
N ASN A 353 15.00 -7.92 12.52
CA ASN A 353 15.55 -6.60 12.32
C ASN A 353 16.04 -6.35 10.89
N ASP A 354 16.37 -7.43 10.16
CA ASP A 354 16.93 -7.33 8.81
C ASP A 354 16.41 -8.44 7.88
N GLU A 355 16.86 -8.41 6.61
CA GLU A 355 16.49 -9.38 5.58
C GLU A 355 16.94 -10.81 5.94
N THR A 356 18.06 -10.97 6.62
CA THR A 356 18.59 -12.28 7.01
C THR A 356 17.71 -12.93 8.05
N ASP A 357 17.33 -12.18 9.09
CA ASP A 357 16.35 -12.62 10.09
C ASP A 357 15.02 -12.99 9.45
N ALA A 358 14.53 -12.12 8.55
CA ALA A 358 13.30 -12.39 7.83
C ALA A 358 13.36 -13.68 7.01
N ALA A 359 14.39 -13.86 6.22
CA ALA A 359 14.56 -15.05 5.37
C ALA A 359 14.68 -16.35 6.18
N ALA A 360 15.15 -16.28 7.43
CA ALA A 360 15.23 -17.43 8.33
C ALA A 360 13.85 -17.84 8.89
N HIS A 361 12.97 -16.87 9.15
CA HIS A 361 11.70 -17.09 9.85
C HIS A 361 10.47 -17.07 8.96
N LEU A 362 10.54 -16.36 7.85
CA LEU A 362 9.39 -16.07 6.99
C LEU A 362 9.51 -16.75 5.64
N GLY A 363 8.35 -17.12 5.11
CA GLY A 363 8.15 -17.45 3.71
C GLY A 363 6.95 -16.69 3.15
N PHE A 364 7.01 -16.43 1.86
CA PHE A 364 5.92 -15.85 1.10
C PHE A 364 5.70 -16.67 -0.16
N MET A 365 4.44 -16.96 -0.48
CA MET A 365 4.06 -17.71 -1.67
C MET A 365 2.75 -17.19 -2.26
N LEU A 366 2.47 -17.52 -3.51
CA LEU A 366 1.14 -17.30 -4.05
C LEU A 366 0.11 -18.16 -3.32
N LEU A 367 -1.15 -17.72 -3.36
CA LEU A 367 -2.24 -18.44 -2.68
C LEU A 367 -2.35 -19.89 -3.15
N PRO A 368 -2.68 -20.83 -2.26
CA PRO A 368 -2.94 -22.22 -2.63
C PRO A 368 -4.03 -22.32 -3.69
N ARG A 369 -3.82 -23.17 -4.68
CA ARG A 369 -4.69 -23.38 -5.85
C ARG A 369 -5.61 -24.60 -5.65
N PRO A 370 -6.72 -24.70 -6.39
CA PRO A 370 -7.63 -25.85 -6.27
C PRO A 370 -6.93 -27.20 -6.47
N SER A 371 -6.02 -27.26 -7.44
CA SER A 371 -5.23 -28.44 -7.76
C SER A 371 -3.92 -28.05 -8.46
N ARG A 372 -2.97 -28.97 -8.55
CA ARG A 372 -1.67 -28.73 -9.24
C ARG A 372 -1.80 -28.44 -10.74
N SER A 373 -2.93 -28.79 -11.38
CA SER A 373 -3.20 -28.51 -12.78
C SER A 373 -3.58 -27.05 -13.06
N VAL A 374 -4.02 -26.32 -12.02
CA VAL A 374 -4.35 -24.89 -12.10
C VAL A 374 -3.08 -24.06 -11.90
N GLN A 375 -2.87 -23.03 -12.69
CA GLN A 375 -1.76 -22.09 -12.45
C GLN A 375 -2.04 -21.25 -11.20
N PRO A 376 -1.04 -21.05 -10.33
CA PRO A 376 -1.20 -20.12 -9.22
C PRO A 376 -1.35 -18.71 -9.77
N VAL A 377 -2.08 -17.87 -9.05
CA VAL A 377 -2.28 -16.47 -9.43
C VAL A 377 -2.32 -15.58 -8.18
N GLY A 378 -1.69 -14.42 -8.28
CA GLY A 378 -1.80 -13.34 -7.30
C GLY A 378 -2.47 -12.12 -7.90
N SER A 379 -2.97 -11.22 -7.07
CA SER A 379 -3.39 -9.89 -7.50
C SER A 379 -2.19 -8.95 -7.49
N LEU A 380 -2.07 -8.13 -8.55
CA LEU A 380 -1.13 -7.02 -8.55
C LEU A 380 -1.76 -5.81 -7.85
N GLY A 381 -1.08 -5.34 -6.82
CA GLY A 381 -1.31 -4.06 -6.18
C GLY A 381 -0.19 -3.07 -6.48
N GLY A 382 -0.27 -1.93 -5.84
CA GLY A 382 0.75 -0.90 -5.88
C GLY A 382 0.15 0.50 -5.83
N THR A 383 1.04 1.46 -5.68
CA THR A 383 0.72 2.87 -5.59
C THR A 383 1.45 3.64 -6.68
N SER A 384 0.75 4.61 -7.26
CA SER A 384 1.32 5.53 -8.24
C SER A 384 1.10 6.97 -7.83
N TRP A 385 2.06 7.80 -8.14
CA TRP A 385 1.89 9.24 -8.15
C TRP A 385 1.18 9.69 -9.43
N ALA A 386 0.12 10.48 -9.27
CA ALA A 386 -0.60 11.09 -10.39
C ALA A 386 -0.67 12.61 -10.21
N ILE A 387 -0.65 13.32 -11.34
CA ILE A 387 -0.73 14.78 -11.41
C ILE A 387 -2.17 15.16 -11.73
N PHE A 388 -2.76 16.07 -10.95
CA PHE A 388 -4.12 16.54 -11.23
C PHE A 388 -4.18 17.56 -12.34
N GLN A 389 -5.21 17.46 -13.19
CA GLN A 389 -5.43 18.38 -14.31
C GLN A 389 -5.66 19.83 -13.84
N GLN A 390 -6.17 20.01 -12.63
CA GLN A 390 -6.43 21.31 -12.01
C GLN A 390 -5.17 21.97 -11.43
N SER A 391 -4.03 21.29 -11.42
CA SER A 391 -2.77 21.85 -10.94
C SER A 391 -2.26 22.94 -11.88
N GLU A 392 -1.85 24.07 -11.33
CA GLU A 392 -1.13 25.13 -12.04
C GLU A 392 0.38 24.83 -12.16
N HIS A 393 0.86 23.78 -11.46
CA HIS A 393 2.27 23.40 -11.34
C HIS A 393 2.58 22.02 -11.95
N ARG A 394 1.85 21.60 -13.00
CA ARG A 394 1.96 20.25 -13.58
C ARG A 394 3.37 19.92 -14.08
N ASP A 395 4.04 20.87 -14.71
CA ASP A 395 5.41 20.66 -15.20
C ASP A 395 6.39 20.43 -14.06
N LEU A 396 6.30 21.23 -13.00
CA LEU A 396 7.12 21.08 -11.81
C LEU A 396 6.83 19.77 -11.07
N ALA A 397 5.55 19.40 -10.96
CA ALA A 397 5.13 18.13 -10.41
C ALA A 397 5.74 16.94 -11.20
N LEU A 398 5.73 17.02 -12.54
CA LEU A 398 6.36 16.01 -13.40
C LEU A 398 7.87 15.91 -13.16
N GLU A 399 8.58 17.04 -13.01
CA GLU A 399 10.02 17.02 -12.74
C GLU A 399 10.35 16.30 -11.41
N LEU A 400 9.53 16.49 -10.36
CA LEU A 400 9.68 15.71 -9.13
C LEU A 400 9.39 14.21 -9.36
N LEU A 401 8.37 13.88 -10.14
CA LEU A 401 8.08 12.48 -10.48
C LEU A 401 9.19 11.83 -11.30
N LYS A 402 9.87 12.58 -12.16
CA LYS A 402 11.05 12.08 -12.89
C LYS A 402 12.19 11.70 -11.93
N LEU A 403 12.37 12.46 -10.84
CA LEU A 403 13.37 12.14 -9.81
C LEU A 403 13.01 10.87 -9.02
N ILE A 404 11.72 10.67 -8.71
CA ILE A 404 11.20 9.45 -8.09
C ILE A 404 11.38 8.25 -9.04
N ALA A 405 11.10 8.44 -10.32
CA ALA A 405 11.14 7.39 -11.35
C ALA A 405 12.56 6.99 -11.78
N THR A 406 13.62 7.62 -11.25
CA THR A 406 14.98 7.18 -11.56
C THR A 406 15.19 5.74 -11.06
N ARG A 407 15.95 4.95 -11.83
CA ARG A 407 16.20 3.53 -11.48
C ARG A 407 16.95 3.38 -10.16
N ASP A 408 17.79 4.34 -9.81
CA ASP A 408 18.49 4.35 -8.52
C ASP A 408 17.55 4.70 -7.36
N ALA A 409 16.63 5.65 -7.52
CA ALA A 409 15.61 5.95 -6.50
C ALA A 409 14.66 4.77 -6.29
N SER A 410 14.17 4.16 -7.39
CA SER A 410 13.33 2.96 -7.31
C SER A 410 14.07 1.78 -6.65
N ARG A 411 15.33 1.55 -7.02
CA ARG A 411 16.15 0.50 -6.40
C ARG A 411 16.29 0.74 -4.91
N GLN A 412 16.70 1.94 -4.51
CA GLN A 412 16.88 2.30 -3.10
C GLN A 412 15.58 2.08 -2.30
N PHE A 413 14.46 2.61 -2.80
CA PHE A 413 13.16 2.43 -2.16
C PHE A 413 12.80 0.95 -1.99
N CYS A 414 12.99 0.15 -3.04
CA CYS A 414 12.64 -1.26 -3.03
C CYS A 414 13.56 -2.10 -2.13
N GLU A 415 14.86 -1.81 -2.08
CA GLU A 415 15.81 -2.45 -1.16
C GLU A 415 15.48 -2.13 0.31
N GLU A 416 15.25 -0.86 0.64
CA GLU A 416 14.92 -0.42 2.00
C GLU A 416 13.60 -1.00 2.53
N ASN A 417 12.64 -1.26 1.64
CA ASN A 417 11.31 -1.76 1.98
C ASN A 417 11.10 -3.23 1.60
N LEU A 418 12.08 -3.91 1.04
CA LEU A 418 12.01 -5.27 0.49
C LEU A 418 10.80 -5.46 -0.44
N GLN A 419 10.59 -4.49 -1.35
CA GLN A 419 9.51 -4.46 -2.33
C GLN A 419 10.00 -4.80 -3.73
N VAL A 420 9.12 -5.36 -4.54
CA VAL A 420 9.38 -5.57 -5.96
C VAL A 420 9.29 -4.23 -6.69
N SER A 421 10.27 -3.97 -7.55
CA SER A 421 10.29 -2.73 -8.33
C SER A 421 9.23 -2.74 -9.44
N PRO A 422 8.67 -1.59 -9.81
CA PRO A 422 7.87 -1.48 -11.02
C PRO A 422 8.68 -1.58 -12.31
N TYR A 423 10.03 -1.56 -12.24
CA TYR A 423 10.93 -1.54 -13.39
C TYR A 423 11.66 -2.85 -13.61
N VAL A 424 11.59 -3.36 -14.84
CA VAL A 424 12.24 -4.61 -15.28
C VAL A 424 13.75 -4.57 -15.02
N SER A 425 14.41 -3.48 -15.39
CA SER A 425 15.86 -3.35 -15.24
C SER A 425 16.33 -3.37 -13.78
N VAL A 426 15.53 -2.87 -12.84
CA VAL A 426 15.80 -2.92 -11.39
C VAL A 426 15.61 -4.34 -10.88
N ASN A 427 14.50 -5.00 -11.23
CA ASN A 427 14.23 -6.39 -10.84
C ASN A 427 15.30 -7.35 -11.37
N GLN A 428 15.80 -7.14 -12.58
CA GLN A 428 16.93 -7.91 -13.12
C GLN A 428 18.23 -7.74 -12.31
N ARG A 429 18.43 -6.58 -11.67
CA ARG A 429 19.56 -6.38 -10.73
C ARG A 429 19.33 -7.16 -9.44
N PHE A 430 18.11 -7.14 -8.87
CA PHE A 430 17.78 -7.92 -7.67
C PHE A 430 18.00 -9.42 -7.89
N MET A 431 17.66 -9.95 -9.05
CA MET A 431 17.91 -11.35 -9.40
C MET A 431 19.40 -11.73 -9.48
N ARG A 432 20.29 -10.73 -9.59
CA ARG A 432 21.77 -10.93 -9.65
C ARG A 432 22.47 -10.54 -8.36
N ALA A 433 21.82 -9.78 -7.50
CA ALA A 433 22.36 -9.28 -6.24
C ALA A 433 22.17 -10.31 -5.12
N GLU A 434 22.83 -10.07 -3.98
CA GLU A 434 22.64 -10.87 -2.77
C GLU A 434 21.42 -10.37 -1.98
N HIS A 435 20.22 -10.49 -2.58
CA HIS A 435 18.95 -10.18 -1.96
C HIS A 435 18.04 -11.42 -2.03
N PRO A 436 18.22 -12.43 -1.15
CA PRO A 436 17.46 -13.69 -1.22
C PRO A 436 15.95 -13.48 -1.24
N TRP A 437 15.44 -12.55 -0.43
CA TRP A 437 14.02 -12.23 -0.36
C TRP A 437 13.46 -11.71 -1.68
N LEU A 438 14.13 -10.74 -2.31
CA LEU A 438 13.70 -10.19 -3.60
C LEU A 438 13.86 -11.19 -4.73
N GLN A 439 14.85 -12.09 -4.64
CA GLN A 439 15.01 -13.20 -5.59
C GLN A 439 13.82 -14.17 -5.55
N ASP A 440 13.21 -14.37 -4.39
CA ASP A 440 12.01 -15.19 -4.24
C ASP A 440 10.75 -14.46 -4.71
N LEU A 441 10.65 -13.13 -4.50
CA LEU A 441 9.46 -12.35 -4.85
C LEU A 441 9.37 -12.00 -6.34
N VAL A 442 10.46 -11.57 -6.97
CA VAL A 442 10.46 -11.07 -8.37
C VAL A 442 9.87 -12.09 -9.35
N PRO A 443 10.18 -13.40 -9.28
CA PRO A 443 9.59 -14.39 -10.19
C PRO A 443 8.07 -14.51 -10.09
N LEU A 444 7.47 -14.14 -8.94
CA LEU A 444 6.03 -14.20 -8.74
C LEU A 444 5.26 -13.18 -9.60
N LEU A 445 5.92 -12.12 -10.09
CA LEU A 445 5.34 -11.19 -11.06
C LEU A 445 4.83 -11.87 -12.34
N ALA A 446 5.39 -13.02 -12.71
CA ALA A 446 4.91 -13.78 -13.87
C ALA A 446 3.50 -14.36 -13.69
N TYR A 447 3.00 -14.40 -12.46
CA TYR A 447 1.73 -15.02 -12.07
C TYR A 447 0.69 -14.03 -11.55
N VAL A 448 0.97 -12.72 -11.62
CA VAL A 448 0.00 -11.73 -11.15
C VAL A 448 -0.98 -11.32 -12.23
N ARG A 449 -2.19 -10.97 -11.81
CA ARG A 449 -3.23 -10.36 -12.65
C ARG A 449 -3.65 -9.01 -12.06
N ASN A 450 -4.08 -8.13 -12.96
CA ASN A 450 -4.65 -6.85 -12.58
C ASN A 450 -6.10 -7.03 -12.15
N ARG A 451 -6.51 -6.35 -11.09
CA ARG A 451 -7.92 -6.19 -10.73
C ARG A 451 -8.66 -5.48 -11.87
N PRO A 452 -10.01 -5.56 -11.94
CA PRO A 452 -10.77 -4.91 -13.00
C PRO A 452 -10.43 -3.43 -13.15
N MET A 453 -10.01 -3.03 -14.35
CA MET A 453 -9.73 -1.63 -14.69
C MET A 453 -11.01 -1.00 -15.25
N HIS A 454 -11.83 -0.42 -14.37
CA HIS A 454 -13.13 0.12 -14.76
C HIS A 454 -13.42 1.43 -14.00
N PRO A 455 -14.03 2.45 -14.62
CA PRO A 455 -14.34 3.71 -13.93
C PRO A 455 -15.19 3.53 -12.67
N ASN A 456 -16.11 2.56 -12.66
CA ASN A 456 -16.94 2.22 -11.49
C ASN A 456 -16.28 1.20 -10.55
N TYR A 457 -14.96 0.99 -10.61
CA TYR A 457 -14.27 -0.08 -9.87
C TYR A 457 -14.57 -0.05 -8.37
N VAL A 458 -14.63 1.11 -7.74
CA VAL A 458 -14.89 1.22 -6.29
C VAL A 458 -16.25 0.60 -5.91
N ARG A 459 -17.28 0.80 -6.74
CA ARG A 459 -18.60 0.20 -6.55
C ARG A 459 -18.58 -1.30 -6.85
N ILE A 460 -17.87 -1.70 -7.92
CA ILE A 460 -17.67 -3.11 -8.28
C ILE A 460 -17.00 -3.85 -7.12
N SER A 461 -15.91 -3.32 -6.59
CA SER A 461 -15.18 -3.88 -5.46
C SER A 461 -16.07 -4.00 -4.22
N GLY A 462 -16.89 -2.98 -3.93
CA GLY A 462 -17.84 -3.01 -2.80
C GLY A 462 -18.84 -4.18 -2.87
N PHE A 463 -19.37 -4.51 -4.05
CA PHE A 463 -20.26 -5.66 -4.20
C PHE A 463 -19.55 -7.01 -4.11
N ILE A 464 -18.28 -7.08 -4.56
CA ILE A 464 -17.45 -8.26 -4.36
C ILE A 464 -17.14 -8.46 -2.87
N GLN A 465 -16.86 -7.39 -2.13
CA GLN A 465 -16.68 -7.42 -0.67
C GLN A 465 -17.95 -7.89 0.04
N ASP A 466 -19.14 -7.36 -0.32
CA ASP A 466 -20.44 -7.80 0.23
C ASP A 466 -20.69 -9.28 -0.05
N MET A 467 -20.37 -9.77 -1.24
CA MET A 467 -20.49 -11.18 -1.58
C MET A 467 -19.61 -12.06 -0.67
N PHE A 468 -18.34 -11.72 -0.50
CA PHE A 468 -17.44 -12.45 0.38
C PHE A 468 -17.89 -12.37 1.85
N GLU A 469 -18.27 -11.21 2.36
CA GLU A 469 -18.75 -11.03 3.73
C GLU A 469 -19.96 -11.90 4.02
N ARG A 470 -20.97 -11.87 3.14
CA ARG A 470 -22.17 -12.72 3.28
C ARG A 470 -21.84 -14.19 3.36
N VAL A 471 -20.94 -14.66 2.51
CA VAL A 471 -20.59 -16.09 2.46
C VAL A 471 -19.66 -16.46 3.61
N LEU A 472 -18.58 -15.71 3.81
CA LEU A 472 -17.50 -16.12 4.70
C LEU A 472 -17.73 -15.72 6.17
N TRP A 473 -18.48 -14.65 6.39
CA TRP A 473 -18.77 -14.18 7.75
C TRP A 473 -20.19 -14.49 8.21
N GLU A 474 -21.20 -14.17 7.38
CA GLU A 474 -22.60 -14.36 7.73
C GLU A 474 -23.11 -15.80 7.47
N GLY A 475 -22.37 -16.62 6.72
CA GLY A 475 -22.74 -18.00 6.41
C GLY A 475 -23.85 -18.12 5.37
N ALA A 476 -24.02 -17.11 4.52
CA ALA A 476 -25.03 -17.16 3.46
C ALA A 476 -24.72 -18.25 2.44
N ASP A 477 -25.78 -18.75 1.80
CA ASP A 477 -25.64 -19.67 0.68
C ASP A 477 -24.85 -19.03 -0.48
N PRO A 478 -23.76 -19.67 -0.97
CA PRO A 478 -22.94 -19.14 -2.05
C PRO A 478 -23.73 -18.79 -3.31
N GLU A 479 -24.69 -19.62 -3.72
CA GLU A 479 -25.48 -19.36 -4.94
C GLU A 479 -26.33 -18.09 -4.80
N ALA A 480 -26.97 -17.91 -3.65
CA ALA A 480 -27.76 -16.71 -3.37
C ALA A 480 -26.87 -15.46 -3.33
N ALA A 481 -25.68 -15.55 -2.73
CA ALA A 481 -24.74 -14.44 -2.64
C ALA A 481 -24.20 -14.04 -4.02
N VAL A 482 -23.78 -15.00 -4.86
CA VAL A 482 -23.31 -14.75 -6.22
C VAL A 482 -24.41 -14.12 -7.07
N ARG A 483 -25.64 -14.67 -7.07
CA ARG A 483 -26.77 -14.11 -7.83
C ARG A 483 -27.06 -12.66 -7.44
N LYS A 484 -27.00 -12.36 -6.14
CA LYS A 484 -27.18 -10.99 -5.63
C LYS A 484 -26.06 -10.06 -6.11
N ALA A 485 -24.80 -10.51 -6.07
CA ALA A 485 -23.68 -9.74 -6.57
C ALA A 485 -23.80 -9.45 -8.07
N VAL A 486 -24.13 -10.48 -8.88
CA VAL A 486 -24.36 -10.33 -10.33
C VAL A 486 -25.49 -9.33 -10.62
N GLN A 487 -26.60 -9.41 -9.92
CA GLN A 487 -27.70 -8.47 -10.07
C GLN A 487 -27.28 -7.02 -9.77
N ALA A 488 -26.57 -6.80 -8.66
CA ALA A 488 -26.10 -5.47 -8.28
C ALA A 488 -25.06 -4.93 -9.26
N LEU A 489 -24.12 -5.78 -9.69
CA LEU A 489 -23.10 -5.40 -10.69
C LEU A 489 -23.71 -5.09 -12.05
N THR A 490 -24.76 -5.81 -12.48
CA THR A 490 -25.48 -5.51 -13.72
C THR A 490 -26.03 -4.08 -13.71
N VAL A 491 -26.56 -3.62 -12.58
CA VAL A 491 -27.04 -2.22 -12.43
C VAL A 491 -25.86 -1.23 -12.54
N VAL A 492 -24.76 -1.49 -11.83
CA VAL A 492 -23.57 -0.62 -11.85
C VAL A 492 -22.99 -0.49 -13.26
N MET A 493 -22.95 -1.61 -14.00
CA MET A 493 -22.40 -1.62 -15.37
C MET A 493 -23.32 -0.92 -16.39
N ALA A 494 -24.59 -0.77 -16.10
CA ALA A 494 -25.54 -0.05 -16.95
C ALA A 494 -25.55 1.47 -16.71
N GLU A 495 -24.95 1.96 -15.63
CA GLU A 495 -24.90 3.39 -15.32
C GLU A 495 -23.80 4.07 -16.15
N PRO A 496 -24.05 5.27 -16.73
CA PRO A 496 -23.01 6.07 -17.37
C PRO A 496 -21.97 6.54 -16.35
N TYR A 497 -20.76 6.75 -16.80
CA TYR A 497 -19.64 7.20 -15.98
C TYR A 497 -19.73 8.67 -15.64
#